data_bc26eed94b46d5df1a99b1521f81b9af
#
_entry.id   bc26eed94b46d5df1a99b1521f81b9af
#
_cell.length_a   1.000
_cell.length_b   1.000
_cell.length_c   1.000
_cell.angle_alpha   90.00
_cell.angle_beta   90.00
_cell.angle_gamma   90.00
#
_symmetry.space_group_name_H-M   'P 1'
#
loop_
_entity.id
_entity.type
_entity.pdbx_description
1 polymer ?
#
loop_
_entity_poly.entity_id
_entity_poly.type
_entity_poly.pdbx_seq_one_letter_code
_entity_poly.pdbx_strand_id
1 'polypeptide(L)'
;MAQVGLNDLHFALLEEDTKETLTYASPEDLVGAINATINPTVNTQEIYADDQLWESISALGKIDVEIETADLPLKVRAKILGNKIVDGVLIENKADVPPHIALGFKSLKSNGTYRYVWLLKGVAQPMAEDYSTKKDSVEHKMPKLKLTFMPRLHDGEWKRTADEDSTEFQGAELWFVNVPGGDSEIEGDGMHGD
;
A
#
# COMPACT_ATOMS: atom_id res chain seq x y z
N MET A 1 -17.71 14.00 -2.00
CA MET A 1 -18.69 12.91 -1.72
C MET A 1 -18.10 11.98 -0.66
N ALA A 2 -18.92 11.41 0.22
CA ALA A 2 -18.45 10.54 1.28
C ALA A 2 -17.99 9.18 0.70
N GLN A 3 -16.96 8.57 1.29
CA GLN A 3 -16.52 7.20 1.00
C GLN A 3 -17.33 6.26 1.90
N VAL A 4 -17.83 5.16 1.34
CA VAL A 4 -18.79 4.27 1.99
C VAL A 4 -18.23 2.85 2.18
N GLY A 5 -17.22 2.45 1.42
CA GLY A 5 -16.68 1.09 1.47
C GLY A 5 -15.24 1.00 0.99
N LEU A 6 -14.58 -0.09 1.39
CA LEU A 6 -13.25 -0.51 0.95
C LEU A 6 -13.37 -1.84 0.21
N ASN A 7 -12.86 -1.90 -1.01
CA ASN A 7 -12.93 -3.09 -1.86
C ASN A 7 -11.61 -3.29 -2.60
N ASP A 8 -11.40 -4.52 -3.07
CA ASP A 8 -10.30 -4.91 -3.97
C ASP A 8 -8.93 -4.41 -3.47
N LEU A 9 -8.53 -4.95 -2.33
CA LEU A 9 -7.21 -4.67 -1.78
C LEU A 9 -6.17 -5.55 -2.47
N HIS A 10 -5.13 -4.91 -3.02
CA HIS A 10 -4.02 -5.53 -3.71
C HIS A 10 -2.69 -5.08 -3.10
N PHE A 11 -1.67 -5.91 -3.22
CA PHE A 11 -0.30 -5.51 -2.94
C PHE A 11 0.62 -5.96 -4.07
N ALA A 12 1.72 -5.24 -4.25
CA ALA A 12 2.78 -5.60 -5.20
C ALA A 12 4.14 -5.40 -4.55
N LEU A 13 5.08 -6.32 -4.78
CA LEU A 13 6.45 -6.15 -4.33
C LEU A 13 7.13 -5.10 -5.18
N LEU A 14 7.85 -4.17 -4.55
CA LEU A 14 8.72 -3.21 -5.22
C LEU A 14 10.09 -3.88 -5.41
N GLU A 15 10.44 -4.20 -6.64
CA GLU A 15 11.67 -4.92 -6.97
C GLU A 15 12.85 -3.96 -7.15
N GLU A 16 12.62 -2.84 -7.83
CA GLU A 16 13.64 -1.82 -8.04
C GLU A 16 13.03 -0.41 -7.94
N ASP A 17 13.71 0.49 -7.24
CA ASP A 17 13.36 1.91 -7.11
C ASP A 17 14.65 2.74 -7.13
N THR A 18 15.07 3.12 -8.31
CA THR A 18 16.22 3.98 -8.58
C THR A 18 15.75 5.24 -9.31
N LYS A 19 16.65 6.17 -9.57
CA LYS A 19 16.31 7.36 -10.38
C LYS A 19 16.01 7.01 -11.84
N GLU A 20 16.52 5.88 -12.31
CA GLU A 20 16.45 5.49 -13.72
C GLU A 20 15.43 4.38 -13.96
N THR A 21 15.24 3.48 -12.99
CA THR A 21 14.39 2.29 -13.12
C THR A 21 13.42 2.18 -11.96
N LEU A 22 12.19 1.81 -12.27
CA LEU A 22 11.14 1.55 -11.30
C LEU A 22 10.36 0.29 -11.69
N THR A 23 10.55 -0.79 -10.96
CA THR A 23 9.94 -2.10 -11.28
C THR A 23 9.15 -2.66 -10.10
N TYR A 24 7.95 -3.15 -10.39
CA TYR A 24 7.09 -3.86 -9.45
C TYR A 24 6.77 -5.24 -9.97
N ALA A 25 6.69 -6.21 -9.07
CA ALA A 25 6.06 -7.48 -9.36
C ALA A 25 4.56 -7.29 -9.67
N SER A 26 3.96 -8.26 -10.35
CA SER A 26 2.53 -8.23 -10.62
C SER A 26 1.73 -8.11 -9.31
N PRO A 27 0.70 -7.25 -9.28
CA PRO A 27 -0.17 -7.12 -8.10
C PRO A 27 -0.85 -8.44 -7.74
N GLU A 28 -0.92 -8.73 -6.45
CA GLU A 28 -1.61 -9.88 -5.88
C GLU A 28 -2.75 -9.41 -4.97
N ASP A 29 -3.83 -10.20 -4.93
CA ASP A 29 -4.98 -9.91 -4.08
C ASP A 29 -4.67 -10.08 -2.60
N LEU A 30 -5.07 -9.12 -1.78
CA LEU A 30 -5.12 -9.23 -0.34
C LEU A 30 -6.58 -9.37 0.11
N VAL A 31 -7.02 -10.60 0.25
CA VAL A 31 -8.45 -10.92 0.47
C VAL A 31 -8.93 -10.46 1.84
N GLY A 32 -10.17 -9.95 1.90
CA GLY A 32 -10.87 -9.69 3.15
C GLY A 32 -10.56 -8.35 3.81
N ALA A 33 -10.28 -7.31 3.01
CA ALA A 33 -10.11 -5.95 3.54
C ALA A 33 -11.36 -5.48 4.29
N ILE A 34 -11.17 -5.03 5.54
CA ILE A 34 -12.24 -4.49 6.39
C ILE A 34 -12.08 -3.00 6.54
N ASN A 35 -10.86 -2.55 6.83
CA ASN A 35 -10.55 -1.15 7.07
C ASN A 35 -9.13 -0.82 6.59
N ALA A 36 -8.94 0.40 6.10
CA ALA A 36 -7.63 0.96 5.78
C ALA A 36 -7.58 2.41 6.28
N THR A 37 -6.62 2.69 7.13
CA THR A 37 -6.39 4.02 7.69
C THR A 37 -5.04 4.53 7.24
N ILE A 38 -4.99 5.73 6.66
CA ILE A 38 -3.78 6.36 6.14
C ILE A 38 -3.55 7.66 6.90
N ASN A 39 -2.44 7.74 7.63
CA ASN A 39 -2.08 8.88 8.47
C ASN A 39 -0.73 9.47 8.03
N PRO A 40 -0.72 10.43 7.08
CA PRO A 40 0.49 11.16 6.74
C PRO A 40 0.86 12.11 7.89
N THR A 41 2.14 12.12 8.26
CA THR A 41 2.69 13.09 9.22
C THR A 41 3.36 14.22 8.47
N VAL A 42 3.20 15.44 8.99
CA VAL A 42 3.86 16.64 8.46
C VAL A 42 4.77 17.19 9.55
N ASN A 43 6.03 17.38 9.21
CA ASN A 43 7.00 18.05 10.08
C ASN A 43 7.02 19.52 9.70
N THR A 44 6.61 20.39 10.61
CA THR A 44 6.63 21.83 10.41
C THR A 44 7.75 22.43 11.24
N GLN A 45 8.60 23.22 10.61
CA GLN A 45 9.62 24.02 11.26
C GLN A 45 9.24 25.50 11.10
N GLU A 46 9.13 26.18 12.23
CA GLU A 46 8.79 27.60 12.28
C GLU A 46 10.02 28.42 12.63
N ILE A 47 10.23 29.49 11.88
CA ILE A 47 11.31 30.45 12.09
C ILE A 47 10.69 31.76 12.58
N TYR A 48 11.12 32.22 13.75
CA TYR A 48 10.68 33.48 14.32
C TYR A 48 11.76 34.54 14.19
N ALA A 49 11.38 35.76 13.79
CA ALA A 49 12.24 36.95 13.78
C ALA A 49 11.44 38.16 14.28
N ASP A 50 12.06 39.01 15.08
CA ASP A 50 11.45 40.23 15.66
C ASP A 50 10.10 39.96 16.40
N ASP A 51 10.06 38.86 17.20
CA ASP A 51 8.89 38.40 17.96
C ASP A 51 7.65 38.03 17.09
N GLN A 52 7.88 37.78 15.79
CA GLN A 52 6.84 37.38 14.86
C GLN A 52 7.24 36.10 14.11
N LEU A 53 6.23 35.30 13.71
CA LEU A 53 6.44 34.18 12.82
C LEU A 53 6.92 34.71 11.45
N TRP A 54 8.19 34.47 11.11
CA TRP A 54 8.80 34.92 9.88
C TRP A 54 8.59 33.96 8.72
N GLU A 55 8.77 32.65 8.98
CA GLU A 55 8.66 31.61 7.97
C GLU A 55 8.20 30.29 8.61
N SER A 56 7.41 29.52 7.88
CA SER A 56 6.99 28.18 8.27
C SER A 56 7.25 27.24 7.10
N ILE A 57 8.13 26.25 7.31
CA ILE A 57 8.51 25.25 6.33
C ILE A 57 7.90 23.93 6.74
N SER A 58 7.06 23.34 5.88
CA SER A 58 6.43 22.05 6.11
C SER A 58 6.98 21.01 5.15
N ALA A 59 7.36 19.84 5.68
CA ALA A 59 7.82 18.69 4.91
C ALA A 59 7.00 17.45 5.24
N LEU A 60 6.70 16.65 4.23
CA LEU A 60 6.08 15.33 4.41
C LEU A 60 7.04 14.44 5.21
N GLY A 61 6.55 13.91 6.33
CA GLY A 61 7.25 12.91 7.12
C GLY A 61 6.89 11.49 6.69
N LYS A 62 6.89 10.57 7.66
CA LYS A 62 6.42 9.20 7.43
C LYS A 62 4.89 9.16 7.26
N ILE A 63 4.42 8.15 6.54
CA ILE A 63 3.00 7.91 6.34
C ILE A 63 2.68 6.56 6.98
N ASP A 64 2.03 6.59 8.14
CA ASP A 64 1.62 5.38 8.83
C ASP A 64 0.29 4.88 8.25
N VAL A 65 0.26 3.60 7.88
CA VAL A 65 -0.92 2.94 7.31
C VAL A 65 -1.25 1.71 8.14
N GLU A 66 -2.50 1.59 8.55
CA GLU A 66 -3.03 0.41 9.23
C GLU A 66 -4.13 -0.21 8.38
N ILE A 67 -4.01 -1.50 8.11
CA ILE A 67 -5.00 -2.29 7.39
C ILE A 67 -5.50 -3.39 8.30
N GLU A 68 -6.81 -3.52 8.36
CA GLU A 68 -7.50 -4.60 9.03
C GLU A 68 -8.10 -5.54 7.99
N THR A 69 -7.79 -6.83 8.10
CA THR A 69 -8.27 -7.87 7.19
C THR A 69 -9.00 -8.96 7.94
N ALA A 70 -9.95 -9.62 7.28
CA ALA A 70 -10.65 -10.76 7.88
C ALA A 70 -9.73 -11.97 8.05
N ASP A 71 -8.79 -12.14 7.12
CA ASP A 71 -7.77 -13.20 7.14
C ASP A 71 -6.49 -12.71 6.45
N LEU A 72 -5.36 -13.26 6.85
CA LEU A 72 -4.06 -13.04 6.22
C LEU A 72 -3.35 -14.38 6.04
N PRO A 73 -3.46 -15.03 4.86
CA PRO A 73 -2.83 -16.31 4.60
C PRO A 73 -1.32 -16.28 4.86
N LEU A 74 -0.77 -17.34 5.45
CA LEU A 74 0.67 -17.40 5.80
C LEU A 74 1.59 -17.12 4.62
N LYS A 75 1.21 -17.51 3.39
CA LYS A 75 1.99 -17.23 2.18
C LYS A 75 2.08 -15.74 1.87
N VAL A 76 0.97 -15.03 2.01
CA VAL A 76 0.91 -13.57 1.81
C VAL A 76 1.68 -12.87 2.92
N ARG A 77 1.48 -13.29 4.17
CA ARG A 77 2.24 -12.78 5.34
C ARG A 77 3.75 -12.93 5.13
N ALA A 78 4.19 -14.11 4.69
CA ALA A 78 5.61 -14.37 4.40
C ALA A 78 6.17 -13.42 3.35
N LYS A 79 5.45 -13.18 2.25
CA LYS A 79 5.87 -12.25 1.19
C LYS A 79 5.99 -10.82 1.70
N ILE A 80 5.00 -10.34 2.44
CA ILE A 80 4.93 -8.96 2.92
C ILE A 80 5.98 -8.68 4.02
N LEU A 81 6.26 -9.67 4.88
CA LEU A 81 7.21 -9.53 6.00
C LEU A 81 8.62 -10.05 5.68
N GLY A 82 8.84 -10.64 4.50
CA GLY A 82 10.13 -11.21 4.14
C GLY A 82 10.48 -12.47 4.93
N ASN A 83 9.48 -13.16 5.48
CA ASN A 83 9.67 -14.41 6.21
C ASN A 83 9.81 -15.61 5.27
N LYS A 84 10.32 -16.72 5.80
CA LYS A 84 10.46 -17.98 5.06
C LYS A 84 9.35 -18.97 5.44
N ILE A 85 8.91 -19.75 4.45
CA ILE A 85 8.05 -20.91 4.69
C ILE A 85 8.82 -22.17 4.30
N VAL A 86 8.97 -23.10 5.25
CA VAL A 86 9.59 -24.40 5.04
C VAL A 86 8.60 -25.46 5.49
N ASP A 87 8.29 -26.42 4.62
CA ASP A 87 7.34 -27.51 4.90
C ASP A 87 5.98 -27.04 5.48
N GLY A 88 5.50 -25.88 5.01
CA GLY A 88 4.23 -25.29 5.47
C GLY A 88 4.33 -24.52 6.81
N VAL A 89 5.52 -24.41 7.39
CA VAL A 89 5.78 -23.68 8.63
C VAL A 89 6.35 -22.30 8.30
N LEU A 90 5.69 -21.25 8.78
CA LEU A 90 6.21 -19.89 8.72
C LEU A 90 7.30 -19.73 9.78
N ILE A 91 8.48 -19.31 9.36
CA ILE A 91 9.64 -19.07 10.22
C ILE A 91 9.90 -17.57 10.24
N GLU A 92 9.82 -16.97 11.43
CA GLU A 92 10.17 -15.57 11.66
C GLU A 92 11.55 -15.49 12.33
N ASN A 93 12.44 -14.69 11.75
CA ASN A 93 13.80 -14.54 12.24
C ASN A 93 14.13 -13.06 12.46
N LYS A 94 14.96 -12.75 13.43
CA LYS A 94 15.44 -11.39 13.69
C LYS A 94 16.21 -10.75 12.52
N ALA A 95 16.69 -11.58 11.58
CA ALA A 95 17.41 -11.16 10.39
C ALA A 95 16.49 -10.98 9.17
N ASP A 96 15.20 -11.24 9.30
CA ASP A 96 14.24 -11.03 8.21
C ASP A 96 14.13 -9.52 7.91
N VAL A 97 14.17 -9.21 6.62
CA VAL A 97 14.04 -7.84 6.13
C VAL A 97 12.76 -7.76 5.29
N PRO A 98 11.74 -7.07 5.78
CA PRO A 98 10.53 -6.87 5.01
C PRO A 98 10.83 -6.14 3.70
N PRO A 99 10.35 -6.64 2.56
CA PRO A 99 10.51 -5.95 1.28
C PRO A 99 9.68 -4.67 1.22
N HIS A 100 10.03 -3.78 0.31
CA HIS A 100 9.15 -2.68 -0.03
C HIS A 100 7.96 -3.18 -0.83
N ILE A 101 6.77 -2.65 -0.54
CA ILE A 101 5.54 -3.02 -1.23
C ILE A 101 4.75 -1.78 -1.65
N ALA A 102 4.01 -1.91 -2.74
CA ALA A 102 2.90 -1.02 -3.05
C ALA A 102 1.59 -1.64 -2.55
N LEU A 103 0.61 -0.79 -2.24
CA LEU A 103 -0.70 -1.20 -1.75
C LEU A 103 -1.79 -0.46 -2.53
N GLY A 104 -2.67 -1.21 -3.19
CA GLY A 104 -3.76 -0.68 -3.99
C GLY A 104 -5.12 -1.08 -3.44
N PHE A 105 -6.10 -0.21 -3.54
CA PHE A 105 -7.49 -0.49 -3.20
C PHE A 105 -8.45 0.48 -3.90
N LYS A 106 -9.72 0.13 -3.92
CA LYS A 106 -10.78 1.05 -4.32
C LYS A 106 -11.77 1.29 -3.19
N SER A 107 -12.38 2.46 -3.19
CA SER A 107 -13.37 2.87 -2.20
C SER A 107 -14.63 3.34 -2.92
N LEU A 108 -15.79 2.75 -2.54
CA LEU A 108 -17.09 3.16 -3.06
C LEU A 108 -17.45 4.55 -2.53
N LYS A 109 -17.87 5.43 -3.42
CA LYS A 109 -18.39 6.77 -3.07
C LYS A 109 -19.91 6.75 -2.96
N SER A 110 -20.48 7.71 -2.26
CA SER A 110 -21.93 7.83 -2.05
C SER A 110 -22.75 8.03 -3.33
N ASN A 111 -22.11 8.33 -4.46
CA ASN A 111 -22.75 8.45 -5.77
C ASN A 111 -22.73 7.14 -6.58
N GLY A 112 -22.21 6.04 -6.03
CA GLY A 112 -22.10 4.74 -6.67
C GLY A 112 -20.88 4.53 -7.56
N THR A 113 -20.00 5.54 -7.70
CA THR A 113 -18.71 5.40 -8.40
C THR A 113 -17.59 5.06 -7.45
N TYR A 114 -16.43 4.63 -7.97
CA TYR A 114 -15.28 4.26 -7.17
C TYR A 114 -14.19 5.35 -7.17
N ARG A 115 -13.46 5.40 -6.07
CA ARG A 115 -12.16 6.05 -5.96
C ARG A 115 -11.09 4.98 -5.88
N TYR A 116 -10.13 5.05 -6.76
CA TYR A 116 -8.98 4.15 -6.87
C TYR A 116 -7.77 4.77 -6.20
N VAL A 117 -7.05 4.00 -5.42
CA VAL A 117 -5.88 4.47 -4.66
C VAL A 117 -4.74 3.47 -4.80
N TRP A 118 -3.53 3.97 -5.05
CA TRP A 118 -2.27 3.26 -4.84
C TRP A 118 -1.37 4.04 -3.87
N LEU A 119 -0.88 3.37 -2.86
CA LEU A 119 0.27 3.77 -2.04
C LEU A 119 1.49 3.04 -2.60
N LEU A 120 2.56 3.77 -2.89
CA LEU A 120 3.55 3.32 -3.87
C LEU A 120 4.78 2.64 -3.28
N LYS A 121 5.22 3.03 -2.08
CA LYS A 121 6.39 2.44 -1.42
C LYS A 121 6.20 2.39 0.07
N GLY A 122 6.03 1.21 0.61
CA GLY A 122 5.86 1.00 2.05
C GLY A 122 6.62 -0.22 2.54
N VAL A 123 6.83 -0.27 3.84
CA VAL A 123 7.45 -1.41 4.56
C VAL A 123 6.50 -1.85 5.64
N ALA A 124 6.23 -3.15 5.71
CA ALA A 124 5.42 -3.74 6.75
C ALA A 124 6.21 -3.88 8.06
N GLN A 125 5.50 -3.69 9.17
CA GLN A 125 6.04 -3.96 10.50
C GLN A 125 5.66 -5.37 10.95
N PRO A 126 6.44 -6.00 11.84
CA PRO A 126 6.05 -7.27 12.48
C PRO A 126 4.64 -7.16 13.08
N MET A 127 3.83 -8.18 12.88
CA MET A 127 2.43 -8.17 13.30
C MET A 127 2.31 -8.47 14.79
N ALA A 128 1.47 -7.69 15.48
CA ALA A 128 1.03 -8.06 16.82
C ALA A 128 -0.06 -9.13 16.71
N GLU A 129 0.06 -10.19 17.49
CA GLU A 129 -0.88 -11.30 17.57
C GLU A 129 -1.46 -11.40 18.97
N ASP A 130 -2.76 -11.66 19.05
CA ASP A 130 -3.48 -11.81 20.30
C ASP A 130 -4.31 -13.10 20.27
N TYR A 131 -3.98 -14.03 21.13
CA TYR A 131 -4.63 -15.32 21.27
C TYR A 131 -5.44 -15.38 22.56
N SER A 132 -6.70 -15.79 22.47
CA SER A 132 -7.55 -16.00 23.63
C SER A 132 -8.35 -17.29 23.52
N THR A 133 -8.67 -17.89 24.67
CA THR A 133 -9.54 -19.07 24.72
C THR A 133 -10.96 -18.71 24.28
N LYS A 134 -11.62 -19.66 23.59
CA LYS A 134 -13.02 -19.52 23.19
C LYS A 134 -13.88 -19.37 24.45
N LYS A 135 -14.69 -18.33 24.50
CA LYS A 135 -15.73 -18.09 25.49
C LYS A 135 -17.10 -18.40 24.86
N ASP A 136 -18.16 -18.24 25.61
CA ASP A 136 -19.54 -18.46 25.14
C ASP A 136 -19.94 -17.52 23.99
N SER A 137 -19.29 -16.36 23.87
CA SER A 137 -19.38 -15.47 22.72
C SER A 137 -18.15 -15.63 21.82
N VAL A 138 -18.39 -15.73 20.50
CA VAL A 138 -17.32 -15.77 19.50
C VAL A 138 -16.86 -14.35 19.21
N GLU A 139 -15.69 -13.97 19.70
CA GLU A 139 -15.03 -12.73 19.32
C GLU A 139 -14.07 -13.03 18.15
N HIS A 140 -14.32 -12.44 16.99
CA HIS A 140 -13.42 -12.52 15.85
C HIS A 140 -12.31 -11.50 16.03
N LYS A 141 -11.07 -11.98 16.16
CA LYS A 141 -9.88 -11.12 16.18
C LYS A 141 -9.37 -10.97 14.75
N MET A 142 -9.41 -9.75 14.27
CA MET A 142 -9.00 -9.39 12.90
C MET A 142 -7.50 -9.09 12.87
N PRO A 143 -6.72 -9.70 11.98
CA PRO A 143 -5.32 -9.35 11.78
C PRO A 143 -5.18 -7.88 11.38
N LYS A 144 -4.21 -7.19 12.00
CA LYS A 144 -3.86 -5.81 11.69
C LYS A 144 -2.45 -5.74 11.12
N LEU A 145 -2.35 -5.27 9.90
CA LEU A 145 -1.10 -5.03 9.21
C LEU A 145 -0.75 -3.55 9.31
N LYS A 146 0.37 -3.24 9.95
CA LYS A 146 0.91 -1.89 10.05
C LYS A 146 2.04 -1.72 9.05
N LEU A 147 1.97 -0.63 8.29
CA LEU A 147 2.97 -0.28 7.28
C LEU A 147 3.38 1.18 7.45
N THR A 148 4.63 1.44 7.10
CA THR A 148 5.11 2.82 6.98
C THR A 148 5.45 3.08 5.53
N PHE A 149 4.78 4.05 4.92
CA PHE A 149 5.00 4.48 3.55
C PHE A 149 5.90 5.70 3.48
N MET A 150 6.60 5.81 2.36
CA MET A 150 7.53 6.90 2.04
C MET A 150 7.50 7.20 0.55
N PRO A 151 7.94 8.37 0.10
CA PRO A 151 8.09 8.67 -1.32
C PRO A 151 9.07 7.74 -2.02
N ARG A 152 8.81 7.41 -3.29
CA ARG A 152 9.75 6.68 -4.17
C ARG A 152 10.98 7.54 -4.47
N LEU A 153 12.10 6.89 -4.75
CA LEU A 153 13.33 7.58 -5.18
C LEU A 153 13.24 8.02 -6.64
N HIS A 154 12.51 7.28 -7.46
CA HIS A 154 12.37 7.49 -8.90
C HIS A 154 11.75 8.86 -9.21
N ASP A 155 10.61 9.17 -8.62
CA ASP A 155 9.79 10.35 -8.94
C ASP A 155 9.35 11.18 -7.72
N GLY A 156 9.64 10.73 -6.51
CA GLY A 156 9.20 11.39 -5.28
C GLY A 156 7.73 11.21 -4.95
N GLU A 157 7.00 10.38 -5.70
CA GLU A 157 5.59 10.12 -5.44
C GLU A 157 5.42 9.07 -4.32
N TRP A 158 4.37 9.21 -3.53
CA TRP A 158 4.02 8.24 -2.49
C TRP A 158 2.61 7.69 -2.64
N LYS A 159 1.73 8.39 -3.38
CA LYS A 159 0.33 8.03 -3.55
C LYS A 159 -0.18 8.49 -4.92
N ARG A 160 -0.95 7.65 -5.57
CA ARG A 160 -1.78 8.01 -6.73
C ARG A 160 -3.24 7.74 -6.43
N THR A 161 -4.09 8.66 -6.82
CA THR A 161 -5.55 8.57 -6.60
C THR A 161 -6.26 8.99 -7.88
N ALA A 162 -7.27 8.18 -8.27
CA ALA A 162 -8.13 8.49 -9.41
C ALA A 162 -9.59 8.31 -9.01
N ASP A 163 -10.46 9.12 -9.56
CA ASP A 163 -11.92 9.01 -9.40
C ASP A 163 -12.56 8.53 -10.71
N GLU A 164 -13.39 7.50 -10.62
CA GLU A 164 -14.08 6.90 -11.76
C GLU A 164 -15.00 7.89 -12.48
N ASP A 165 -15.57 8.85 -11.76
CA ASP A 165 -16.43 9.89 -12.33
C ASP A 165 -15.66 11.07 -12.96
N SER A 166 -14.33 11.01 -12.99
CA SER A 166 -13.52 11.94 -13.75
C SER A 166 -13.55 11.58 -15.25
N THR A 167 -13.88 12.55 -16.08
CA THR A 167 -13.92 12.35 -17.55
C THR A 167 -12.54 12.09 -18.15
N GLU A 168 -11.47 12.43 -17.43
CA GLU A 168 -10.08 12.25 -17.85
C GLU A 168 -9.52 10.87 -17.48
N PHE A 169 -10.14 10.17 -16.52
CA PHE A 169 -9.69 8.87 -16.07
C PHE A 169 -10.39 7.74 -16.83
N GLN A 170 -9.62 7.03 -17.67
CA GLN A 170 -10.11 5.89 -18.48
C GLN A 170 -9.44 4.56 -18.11
N GLY A 171 -8.68 4.51 -17.03
CA GLY A 171 -7.85 3.37 -16.66
C GLY A 171 -8.41 2.45 -15.59
N ALA A 172 -9.72 2.51 -15.28
CA ALA A 172 -10.32 1.77 -14.17
C ALA A 172 -10.11 0.25 -14.23
N GLU A 173 -10.28 -0.35 -15.43
CA GLU A 173 -10.12 -1.80 -15.63
C GLU A 173 -8.67 -2.28 -15.49
N LEU A 174 -7.70 -1.42 -15.81
CA LEU A 174 -6.27 -1.73 -15.77
C LEU A 174 -5.57 -1.27 -14.49
N TRP A 175 -6.30 -0.60 -13.59
CA TRP A 175 -5.72 0.04 -12.40
C TRP A 175 -4.99 -0.92 -11.47
N PHE A 176 -5.47 -2.17 -11.37
CA PHE A 176 -4.86 -3.20 -10.52
C PHE A 176 -4.08 -4.26 -11.32
N VAL A 177 -3.94 -4.10 -12.64
CA VAL A 177 -3.10 -4.98 -13.46
C VAL A 177 -1.63 -4.66 -13.22
N ASN A 178 -1.28 -3.38 -13.13
CA ASN A 178 0.07 -2.90 -12.83
C ASN A 178 0.03 -1.74 -11.83
N VAL A 179 1.12 -1.57 -11.07
CA VAL A 179 1.27 -0.40 -10.21
C VAL A 179 1.54 0.84 -11.08
N PRO A 180 0.77 1.93 -10.95
CA PRO A 180 0.94 3.09 -11.79
C PRO A 180 2.33 3.73 -11.67
N GLY A 181 2.96 4.01 -12.82
CA GLY A 181 4.29 4.62 -12.93
C GLY A 181 5.44 3.64 -12.81
N GLY A 182 5.18 2.34 -12.62
CA GLY A 182 6.21 1.31 -12.81
C GLY A 182 6.48 1.10 -14.29
N ASP A 183 7.74 0.79 -14.62
CA ASP A 183 8.13 0.33 -15.94
C ASP A 183 7.46 -1.04 -16.14
N SER A 184 6.35 -1.08 -16.88
CA SER A 184 5.79 -2.35 -17.31
C SER A 184 6.73 -2.89 -18.39
N GLU A 185 7.30 -4.06 -18.21
CA GLU A 185 7.80 -4.85 -19.32
C GLU A 185 6.61 -5.14 -20.25
N ILE A 186 6.34 -4.23 -21.17
CA ILE A 186 5.57 -4.57 -22.35
C ILE A 186 6.55 -5.42 -23.16
N GLU A 187 6.45 -6.75 -23.05
CA GLU A 187 6.93 -7.62 -24.10
C GLU A 187 6.29 -7.15 -25.41
N GLY A 188 7.02 -6.30 -26.10
CA GLY A 188 6.70 -5.92 -27.46
C GLY A 188 6.80 -7.17 -28.31
N ASP A 189 5.65 -7.77 -28.60
CA ASP A 189 5.52 -8.75 -29.68
C ASP A 189 6.03 -8.07 -30.97
N GLY A 190 7.29 -8.36 -31.28
CA GLY A 190 7.96 -7.89 -32.48
C GLY A 190 7.29 -8.50 -33.69
N MET A 191 6.30 -7.81 -34.27
CA MET A 191 5.92 -8.04 -35.64
C MET A 191 7.07 -7.61 -36.55
N HIS A 192 7.92 -8.56 -36.88
CA HIS A 192 8.68 -8.54 -38.12
C HIS A 192 7.67 -8.80 -39.24
N GLY A 193 7.28 -7.74 -39.93
CA GLY A 193 6.65 -7.81 -41.24
C GLY A 193 7.74 -7.72 -42.30
N ASP A 194 7.82 -8.70 -43.14
CA ASP A 194 8.57 -8.75 -44.40
C ASP A 194 8.17 -7.61 -45.37
#